data_ab5bae968abd937b059e7d3c76f25699
#
_entry.id   ab5bae968abd937b059e7d3c76f25699
#
_cell.length_a   1.000
_cell.length_b   1.000
_cell.length_c   1.000
_cell.angle_alpha   90.00
_cell.angle_beta   90.00
_cell.angle_gamma   90.00
#
_symmetry.space_group_name_H-M   'P 1'
#
loop_
_entity.id
_entity.type
_entity.pdbx_description
1 polymer ?
#
loop_
_entity_poly.entity_id
_entity_poly.type
_entity_poly.pdbx_seq_one_letter_code
_entity_poly.pdbx_strand_id
1 'polypeptide(L)'
;ASILIHTAEEPITLTAQAAKRLLERGDGDAALLYLALLRHHGSVQPRSLAGELRWERSRIEAAESVLRELRLLAPAAEDVPEPADERPDYQREDIARRLESSEEFRMLTAEVEKKLGKRLTTPDVGVLLGLNDYLGLPADVIFLLVNHCVERITRKYGAGRRPTLRQIEKEGYAWARRGIDTQRAAVEYLKKYTERQGAIPQYMRALGLGDRMPVASEEKYLAAWQEMGFPPETVALACDKTVLKCHELKWAYCNGILKRWHEAGLHTPEDV
;
A
#
# COMPACT_ATOMS: atom_id res chain seq x y z
N ALA A 1 36.25 11.42 -26.18
CA ALA A 1 35.95 11.71 -24.77
C ALA A 1 35.55 10.39 -24.10
N SER A 2 36.18 10.03 -22.99
CA SER A 2 35.83 8.84 -22.20
C SER A 2 34.64 9.19 -21.28
N ILE A 3 33.64 8.32 -21.26
CA ILE A 3 32.51 8.43 -20.32
C ILE A 3 32.88 7.61 -19.09
N LEU A 4 32.95 8.25 -17.91
CA LEU A 4 33.24 7.61 -16.63
C LEU A 4 31.95 7.51 -15.79
N ILE A 5 31.74 6.33 -15.19
CA ILE A 5 30.64 6.09 -14.25
C ILE A 5 31.17 6.34 -12.84
N HIS A 6 30.46 7.15 -12.06
CA HIS A 6 30.74 7.33 -10.65
C HIS A 6 30.10 6.19 -9.86
N THR A 7 30.89 5.31 -9.27
CA THR A 7 30.42 4.16 -8.47
C THR A 7 30.66 4.46 -6.99
N ALA A 8 29.65 4.93 -6.29
CA ALA A 8 29.73 5.21 -4.85
C ALA A 8 28.86 4.30 -3.98
N GLU A 9 28.09 3.37 -4.54
CA GLU A 9 27.08 2.58 -3.83
C GLU A 9 27.10 1.11 -4.25
N GLU A 10 26.28 0.28 -3.63
CA GLU A 10 26.24 -1.18 -3.81
C GLU A 10 26.25 -1.62 -5.28
N PRO A 11 27.16 -2.51 -5.68
CA PRO A 11 27.24 -2.93 -7.06
C PRO A 11 26.08 -3.87 -7.43
N ILE A 12 25.39 -3.57 -8.53
CA ILE A 12 24.45 -4.49 -9.16
C ILE A 12 25.23 -5.41 -10.11
N THR A 13 25.11 -6.72 -9.90
CA THR A 13 25.82 -7.69 -10.75
C THR A 13 25.01 -8.00 -11.99
N LEU A 14 25.54 -7.65 -13.16
CA LEU A 14 25.03 -7.99 -14.48
C LEU A 14 25.98 -8.99 -15.15
N THR A 15 25.46 -10.13 -15.61
CA THR A 15 26.30 -11.09 -16.34
C THR A 15 26.69 -10.56 -17.72
N ALA A 16 27.91 -10.86 -18.17
CA ALA A 16 28.38 -10.43 -19.49
C ALA A 16 27.47 -10.92 -20.63
N GLN A 17 26.88 -12.10 -20.49
CA GLN A 17 25.97 -12.66 -21.48
C GLN A 17 24.62 -11.90 -21.52
N ALA A 18 24.07 -11.49 -20.36
CA ALA A 18 22.86 -10.69 -20.31
C ALA A 18 23.13 -9.29 -20.92
N ALA A 19 24.23 -8.66 -20.53
CA ALA A 19 24.64 -7.39 -21.10
C ALA A 19 24.77 -7.46 -22.65
N LYS A 20 25.42 -8.51 -23.17
CA LYS A 20 25.58 -8.70 -24.62
C LYS A 20 24.20 -8.79 -25.32
N ARG A 21 23.28 -9.62 -24.82
CA ARG A 21 21.94 -9.80 -25.41
C ARG A 21 21.11 -8.50 -25.42
N LEU A 22 21.17 -7.72 -24.32
CA LEU A 22 20.49 -6.44 -24.22
C LEU A 22 21.05 -5.41 -25.20
N LEU A 23 22.38 -5.33 -25.32
CA LEU A 23 23.08 -4.43 -26.26
C LEU A 23 22.81 -4.81 -27.72
N GLU A 24 22.85 -6.09 -28.07
CA GLU A 24 22.57 -6.57 -29.42
C GLU A 24 21.12 -6.29 -29.85
N ARG A 25 20.15 -6.39 -28.90
CA ARG A 25 18.74 -6.06 -29.16
C ARG A 25 18.50 -4.57 -29.29
N GLY A 26 19.23 -3.75 -28.52
CA GLY A 26 19.14 -2.30 -28.56
C GLY A 26 17.80 -1.73 -28.02
N ASP A 27 17.03 -2.52 -27.28
CA ASP A 27 15.76 -2.08 -26.68
C ASP A 27 16.02 -1.43 -25.32
N GLY A 28 15.84 -0.10 -25.27
CA GLY A 28 16.11 0.68 -24.05
C GLY A 28 15.12 0.38 -22.92
N ASP A 29 13.85 0.10 -23.23
CA ASP A 29 12.85 -0.20 -22.23
C ASP A 29 13.10 -1.57 -21.61
N ALA A 30 13.43 -2.58 -22.40
CA ALA A 30 13.84 -3.90 -21.90
C ALA A 30 15.10 -3.81 -21.02
N ALA A 31 16.09 -3.01 -21.41
CA ALA A 31 17.29 -2.82 -20.61
C ALA A 31 17.01 -2.14 -19.27
N LEU A 32 16.20 -1.09 -19.25
CA LEU A 32 15.81 -0.39 -18.02
C LEU A 32 14.97 -1.28 -17.10
N LEU A 33 14.04 -2.05 -17.67
CA LEU A 33 13.24 -3.01 -16.90
C LEU A 33 14.13 -4.09 -16.28
N TYR A 34 15.11 -4.61 -17.02
CA TYR A 34 16.04 -5.62 -16.53
C TYR A 34 16.92 -5.07 -15.39
N LEU A 35 17.41 -3.83 -15.49
CA LEU A 35 18.16 -3.19 -14.41
C LEU A 35 17.30 -2.97 -13.16
N ALA A 36 16.05 -2.57 -13.32
CA ALA A 36 15.11 -2.44 -12.20
C ALA A 36 14.88 -3.80 -11.51
N LEU A 37 14.71 -4.88 -12.28
CA LEU A 37 14.57 -6.23 -11.75
C LEU A 37 15.82 -6.70 -10.99
N LEU A 38 17.02 -6.41 -11.51
CA LEU A 38 18.27 -6.73 -10.82
C LEU A 38 18.40 -5.98 -9.49
N ARG A 39 18.00 -4.71 -9.46
CA ARG A 39 17.99 -3.90 -8.24
C ARG A 39 17.07 -4.50 -7.16
N HIS A 40 16.00 -5.15 -7.55
CA HIS A 40 15.06 -5.86 -6.67
C HIS A 40 15.38 -7.35 -6.50
N HIS A 41 16.64 -7.76 -6.75
CA HIS A 41 17.10 -9.14 -6.62
C HIS A 41 16.29 -10.17 -7.45
N GLY A 42 15.74 -9.71 -8.57
CA GLY A 42 15.08 -10.57 -9.56
C GLY A 42 13.60 -10.88 -9.29
N SER A 43 13.01 -10.37 -8.22
CA SER A 43 11.60 -10.59 -7.90
C SER A 43 10.93 -9.28 -7.49
N VAL A 44 10.01 -8.79 -8.33
CA VAL A 44 9.23 -7.59 -8.02
C VAL A 44 7.88 -7.66 -8.71
N GLN A 45 6.85 -7.08 -8.09
CA GLN A 45 5.53 -7.05 -8.72
C GLN A 45 5.48 -6.01 -9.85
N PRO A 46 4.79 -6.29 -10.98
CA PRO A 46 4.68 -5.35 -12.11
C PRO A 46 4.15 -3.97 -11.75
N ARG A 47 3.27 -3.90 -10.75
CA ARG A 47 2.70 -2.62 -10.25
C ARG A 47 3.73 -1.74 -9.56
N SER A 48 4.68 -2.34 -8.84
CA SER A 48 5.77 -1.64 -8.17
C SER A 48 6.73 -1.04 -9.21
N LEU A 49 7.06 -1.82 -10.24
CA LEU A 49 7.88 -1.36 -11.37
C LEU A 49 7.22 -0.22 -12.14
N ALA A 50 5.90 -0.24 -12.32
CA ALA A 50 5.16 0.83 -12.97
C ALA A 50 5.32 2.17 -12.24
N GLY A 51 5.27 2.15 -10.91
CA GLY A 51 5.48 3.34 -10.07
C GLY A 51 6.94 3.82 -10.10
N GLU A 52 7.91 2.93 -10.02
CA GLU A 52 9.33 3.24 -10.00
C GLU A 52 9.81 3.81 -11.35
N LEU A 53 9.46 3.12 -12.45
CA LEU A 53 9.83 3.53 -13.80
C LEU A 53 8.94 4.66 -14.35
N ARG A 54 7.83 4.97 -13.69
CA ARG A 54 6.79 5.90 -14.17
C ARG A 54 6.26 5.51 -15.55
N TRP A 55 6.07 4.20 -15.76
CA TRP A 55 5.59 3.63 -17.00
C TRP A 55 4.15 3.18 -16.88
N GLU A 56 3.44 3.22 -18.00
CA GLU A 56 2.14 2.57 -18.14
C GLU A 56 2.32 1.04 -18.21
N ARG A 57 1.30 0.32 -17.79
CA ARG A 57 1.30 -1.15 -17.75
C ARG A 57 1.63 -1.76 -19.12
N SER A 58 1.07 -1.23 -20.18
CA SER A 58 1.31 -1.68 -21.56
C SER A 58 2.78 -1.62 -21.95
N ARG A 59 3.50 -0.58 -21.49
CA ARG A 59 4.94 -0.40 -21.75
C ARG A 59 5.78 -1.44 -20.99
N ILE A 60 5.38 -1.78 -19.77
CA ILE A 60 6.04 -2.84 -18.99
C ILE A 60 5.82 -4.18 -19.67
N GLU A 61 4.58 -4.51 -20.06
CA GLU A 61 4.22 -5.78 -20.73
C GLU A 61 5.00 -5.93 -22.06
N ALA A 62 5.18 -4.85 -22.82
CA ALA A 62 5.99 -4.86 -24.02
C ALA A 62 7.48 -5.14 -23.71
N ALA A 63 8.06 -4.46 -22.74
CA ALA A 63 9.44 -4.67 -22.31
C ALA A 63 9.66 -6.09 -21.74
N GLU A 64 8.72 -6.62 -20.97
CA GLU A 64 8.75 -8.01 -20.50
C GLU A 64 8.75 -9.01 -21.66
N SER A 65 7.95 -8.78 -22.69
CA SER A 65 7.91 -9.64 -23.89
C SER A 65 9.29 -9.72 -24.53
N VAL A 66 9.97 -8.58 -24.70
CA VAL A 66 11.34 -8.53 -25.24
C VAL A 66 12.31 -9.27 -24.35
N LEU A 67 12.24 -9.11 -23.02
CA LEU A 67 13.11 -9.83 -22.09
C LEU A 67 12.89 -11.34 -22.10
N ARG A 68 11.65 -11.80 -22.32
CA ARG A 68 11.33 -13.24 -22.51
C ARG A 68 11.90 -13.77 -23.82
N GLU A 69 11.79 -13.04 -24.93
CA GLU A 69 12.42 -13.38 -26.22
C GLU A 69 13.94 -13.54 -26.06
N LEU A 70 14.56 -12.66 -25.29
CA LEU A 70 15.99 -12.71 -24.98
C LEU A 70 16.36 -13.82 -23.98
N ARG A 71 15.40 -14.55 -23.44
CA ARG A 71 15.58 -15.55 -22.37
C ARG A 71 16.31 -15.00 -21.14
N LEU A 72 16.00 -13.75 -20.79
CA LEU A 72 16.52 -13.06 -19.61
C LEU A 72 15.54 -13.07 -18.46
N LEU A 73 14.27 -13.44 -18.71
CA LEU A 73 13.28 -13.76 -17.67
C LEU A 73 13.05 -15.26 -17.64
N ALA A 74 12.73 -15.77 -16.46
CA ALA A 74 12.19 -17.12 -16.33
C ALA A 74 10.93 -17.25 -17.21
N PRO A 75 10.63 -18.43 -17.79
CA PRO A 75 9.36 -18.65 -18.47
C PRO A 75 8.25 -18.19 -17.50
N ALA A 76 7.24 -17.50 -18.06
CA ALA A 76 6.08 -17.09 -17.26
C ALA A 76 5.59 -18.33 -16.54
N ALA A 77 5.62 -18.31 -15.22
CA ALA A 77 4.82 -19.25 -14.46
C ALA A 77 3.40 -19.03 -14.97
N GLU A 78 2.82 -20.09 -15.52
CA GLU A 78 1.43 -20.11 -15.97
C GLU A 78 0.60 -19.45 -14.88
N ASP A 79 -0.24 -18.48 -15.27
CA ASP A 79 -1.15 -17.71 -14.43
C ASP A 79 -1.07 -18.11 -12.94
N VAL A 80 -0.19 -17.45 -12.19
CA VAL A 80 -0.28 -17.54 -10.73
C VAL A 80 -1.57 -16.77 -10.41
N PRO A 81 -2.63 -17.46 -9.97
CA PRO A 81 -3.85 -16.79 -9.59
C PRO A 81 -3.49 -15.69 -8.58
N GLU A 82 -4.15 -14.55 -8.66
CA GLU A 82 -4.02 -13.51 -7.62
C GLU A 82 -4.02 -14.22 -6.27
N PRO A 83 -3.04 -13.93 -5.38
CA PRO A 83 -2.90 -14.69 -4.15
C PRO A 83 -4.26 -14.73 -3.45
N ALA A 84 -4.81 -15.93 -3.34
CA ALA A 84 -5.97 -16.16 -2.50
C ALA A 84 -5.64 -15.52 -1.13
N ASP A 85 -6.63 -14.95 -0.43
CA ASP A 85 -6.43 -14.32 0.90
C ASP A 85 -5.97 -15.36 1.97
N GLU A 86 -5.31 -16.41 1.52
CA GLU A 86 -4.79 -17.53 2.30
C GLU A 86 -3.29 -17.69 2.02
N ARG A 87 -2.48 -17.40 3.04
CA ARG A 87 -1.05 -17.66 3.00
C ARG A 87 -0.75 -19.15 3.00
N PRO A 88 0.42 -19.60 2.51
CA PRO A 88 0.93 -20.95 2.71
C PRO A 88 0.99 -21.30 4.20
N ASP A 89 0.76 -22.57 4.52
CA ASP A 89 0.91 -23.09 5.88
C ASP A 89 2.39 -23.34 6.17
N TYR A 90 3.03 -22.40 6.88
CA TYR A 90 4.44 -22.49 7.25
C TYR A 90 4.62 -23.42 8.46
N GLN A 91 5.45 -24.43 8.28
CA GLN A 91 5.80 -25.37 9.34
C GLN A 91 6.83 -24.75 10.29
N ARG A 92 6.99 -25.34 11.49
CA ARG A 92 7.96 -24.86 12.48
C ARG A 92 9.39 -24.78 11.94
N GLU A 93 9.75 -25.73 11.10
CA GLU A 93 11.07 -25.83 10.46
C GLU A 93 11.34 -24.67 9.51
N ASP A 94 10.33 -24.21 8.76
CA ASP A 94 10.44 -23.08 7.86
C ASP A 94 10.66 -21.79 8.63
N ILE A 95 9.89 -21.60 9.69
CA ILE A 95 10.00 -20.45 10.59
C ILE A 95 11.38 -20.44 11.29
N ALA A 96 11.83 -21.58 11.83
CA ALA A 96 13.14 -21.70 12.48
C ALA A 96 14.27 -21.37 11.50
N ARG A 97 14.22 -21.95 10.29
CA ARG A 97 15.20 -21.70 9.23
C ARG A 97 15.25 -20.20 8.85
N ARG A 98 14.09 -19.55 8.74
CA ARG A 98 14.04 -18.12 8.41
C ARG A 98 14.62 -17.26 9.54
N LEU A 99 14.29 -17.56 10.78
CA LEU A 99 14.84 -16.87 11.94
C LEU A 99 16.38 -17.06 12.09
N GLU A 100 16.91 -18.21 11.68
CA GLU A 100 18.35 -18.47 11.70
C GLU A 100 19.07 -17.79 10.52
N SER A 101 18.47 -17.78 9.33
CA SER A 101 19.12 -17.30 8.11
C SER A 101 19.00 -15.80 7.89
N SER A 102 18.02 -15.10 8.50
CA SER A 102 17.76 -13.68 8.27
C SER A 102 17.80 -12.89 9.57
N GLU A 103 18.84 -12.07 9.72
CA GLU A 103 18.93 -11.11 10.84
C GLU A 103 17.82 -10.07 10.78
N GLU A 104 17.52 -9.58 9.59
CA GLU A 104 16.46 -8.62 9.35
C GLU A 104 15.10 -9.15 9.83
N PHE A 105 14.77 -10.40 9.50
CA PHE A 105 13.52 -11.01 9.96
C PHE A 105 13.46 -11.24 11.47
N ARG A 106 14.61 -11.57 12.10
CA ARG A 106 14.70 -11.63 13.57
C ARG A 106 14.44 -10.28 14.21
N MET A 107 15.07 -9.22 13.68
CA MET A 107 14.88 -7.86 14.18
C MET A 107 13.43 -7.42 14.02
N LEU A 108 12.81 -7.66 12.86
CA LEU A 108 11.40 -7.41 12.62
C LEU A 108 10.52 -8.10 13.67
N THR A 109 10.75 -9.40 13.93
CA THR A 109 9.99 -10.18 14.89
C THR A 109 10.11 -9.59 16.30
N ALA A 110 11.32 -9.23 16.72
CA ALA A 110 11.56 -8.62 18.03
C ALA A 110 10.88 -7.24 18.18
N GLU A 111 10.96 -6.39 17.15
CA GLU A 111 10.29 -5.08 17.19
C GLU A 111 8.75 -5.21 17.18
N VAL A 112 8.21 -6.19 16.47
CA VAL A 112 6.76 -6.48 16.50
C VAL A 112 6.32 -6.97 17.88
N GLU A 113 7.08 -7.87 18.54
CA GLU A 113 6.84 -8.29 19.93
C GLU A 113 6.78 -7.10 20.87
N LYS A 114 7.78 -6.22 20.78
CA LYS A 114 7.87 -5.00 21.59
C LYS A 114 6.66 -4.08 21.34
N LYS A 115 6.28 -3.89 20.09
CA LYS A 115 5.16 -3.01 19.73
C LYS A 115 3.81 -3.56 20.16
N LEU A 116 3.63 -4.88 20.09
CA LEU A 116 2.40 -5.55 20.52
C LEU A 116 2.38 -5.81 22.04
N GLY A 117 3.54 -5.71 22.73
CA GLY A 117 3.66 -5.96 24.14
C GLY A 117 3.44 -7.43 24.54
N LYS A 118 3.71 -8.36 23.62
CA LYS A 118 3.57 -9.80 23.85
C LYS A 118 4.62 -10.60 23.08
N ARG A 119 4.98 -11.77 23.59
CA ARG A 119 5.74 -12.75 22.82
C ARG A 119 4.88 -13.31 21.69
N LEU A 120 5.50 -13.48 20.51
CA LEU A 120 4.83 -14.06 19.36
C LEU A 120 4.88 -15.59 19.46
N THR A 121 3.74 -16.21 19.20
CA THR A 121 3.65 -17.67 19.05
C THR A 121 4.15 -18.11 17.67
N THR A 122 4.44 -19.40 17.48
CA THR A 122 4.83 -19.93 16.15
C THR A 122 3.82 -19.54 15.05
N PRO A 123 2.49 -19.67 15.23
CA PRO A 123 1.52 -19.17 14.26
C PRO A 123 1.59 -17.66 14.02
N ASP A 124 1.89 -16.86 15.07
CA ASP A 124 2.05 -15.41 14.92
C ASP A 124 3.25 -15.06 14.03
N VAL A 125 4.40 -15.74 14.24
CA VAL A 125 5.59 -15.57 13.40
C VAL A 125 5.33 -16.06 11.97
N GLY A 126 4.54 -17.13 11.82
CA GLY A 126 4.08 -17.60 10.49
C GLY A 126 3.29 -16.55 9.73
N VAL A 127 2.49 -15.71 10.41
CA VAL A 127 1.84 -14.55 9.78
C VAL A 127 2.86 -13.55 9.25
N LEU A 128 3.86 -13.17 10.06
CA LEU A 128 4.93 -12.26 9.63
C LEU A 128 5.72 -12.82 8.46
N LEU A 129 5.99 -14.14 8.48
CA LEU A 129 6.67 -14.80 7.39
C LEU A 129 5.83 -14.77 6.10
N GLY A 130 4.52 -14.97 6.20
CA GLY A 130 3.59 -14.83 5.08
C GLY A 130 3.56 -13.42 4.49
N LEU A 131 3.58 -12.39 5.32
CA LEU A 131 3.66 -11.01 4.86
C LEU A 131 4.99 -10.73 4.14
N ASN A 132 6.11 -11.27 4.65
CA ASN A 132 7.43 -11.05 4.09
C ASN A 132 7.70 -11.90 2.84
N ASP A 133 7.44 -13.20 2.91
CA ASP A 133 7.84 -14.18 1.90
C ASP A 133 6.76 -14.34 0.80
N TYR A 134 5.50 -14.50 1.21
CA TYR A 134 4.38 -14.74 0.28
C TYR A 134 3.87 -13.44 -0.35
N LEU A 135 3.66 -12.38 0.42
CA LEU A 135 3.24 -11.07 -0.10
C LEU A 135 4.40 -10.22 -0.59
N GLY A 136 5.65 -10.62 -0.30
CA GLY A 136 6.85 -9.88 -0.72
C GLY A 136 7.01 -8.51 -0.05
N LEU A 137 6.36 -8.28 1.10
CA LEU A 137 6.49 -7.01 1.79
C LEU A 137 7.84 -6.93 2.51
N PRO A 138 8.66 -5.90 2.29
CA PRO A 138 9.90 -5.68 3.02
C PRO A 138 9.66 -5.52 4.53
N ALA A 139 10.67 -5.81 5.34
CA ALA A 139 10.56 -5.75 6.80
C ALA A 139 10.19 -4.37 7.33
N ASP A 140 10.71 -3.31 6.73
CA ASP A 140 10.39 -1.92 7.05
C ASP A 140 8.92 -1.58 6.73
N VAL A 141 8.38 -2.07 5.61
CA VAL A 141 6.96 -1.92 5.25
C VAL A 141 6.07 -2.68 6.23
N ILE A 142 6.45 -3.91 6.61
CA ILE A 142 5.71 -4.70 7.62
C ILE A 142 5.71 -3.97 8.96
N PHE A 143 6.83 -3.37 9.36
CA PHE A 143 6.91 -2.59 10.59
C PHE A 143 5.99 -1.36 10.57
N LEU A 144 5.96 -0.62 9.45
CA LEU A 144 5.02 0.49 9.24
C LEU A 144 3.56 0.02 9.28
N LEU A 145 3.25 -1.11 8.68
CA LEU A 145 1.93 -1.75 8.72
C LEU A 145 1.50 -2.08 10.15
N VAL A 146 2.38 -2.70 10.94
CA VAL A 146 2.11 -3.02 12.35
C VAL A 146 1.85 -1.76 13.16
N ASN A 147 2.69 -0.73 13.01
CA ASN A 147 2.50 0.55 13.66
C ASN A 147 1.15 1.17 13.32
N HIS A 148 0.80 1.21 12.05
CA HIS A 148 -0.50 1.69 11.58
C HIS A 148 -1.67 0.94 12.23
N CYS A 149 -1.62 -0.39 12.27
CA CYS A 149 -2.65 -1.21 12.90
C CYS A 149 -2.76 -0.92 14.41
N VAL A 150 -1.63 -0.79 15.10
CA VAL A 150 -1.61 -0.45 16.54
C VAL A 150 -2.23 0.91 16.78
N GLU A 151 -1.83 1.93 16.04
CA GLU A 151 -2.38 3.29 16.19
C GLU A 151 -3.88 3.34 15.90
N ARG A 152 -4.34 2.65 14.86
CA ARG A 152 -5.76 2.56 14.50
C ARG A 152 -6.59 1.91 15.61
N ILE A 153 -6.12 0.79 16.17
CA ILE A 153 -6.81 0.09 17.26
C ILE A 153 -6.78 0.91 18.54
N THR A 154 -5.62 1.51 18.88
CA THR A 154 -5.47 2.37 20.07
C THR A 154 -6.41 3.59 20.00
N ARG A 155 -6.51 4.23 18.82
CA ARG A 155 -7.42 5.36 18.62
C ARG A 155 -8.89 4.97 18.80
N LYS A 156 -9.26 3.78 18.28
CA LYS A 156 -10.66 3.33 18.30
C LYS A 156 -11.10 2.75 19.65
N TYR A 157 -10.21 2.05 20.34
CA TYR A 157 -10.56 1.26 21.52
C TYR A 157 -9.77 1.62 22.79
N GLY A 158 -8.90 2.63 22.72
CA GLY A 158 -8.05 3.07 23.82
C GLY A 158 -6.68 2.38 23.89
N ALA A 159 -5.78 2.94 24.71
CA ALA A 159 -4.37 2.58 24.78
C ALA A 159 -4.10 1.12 25.25
N GLY A 160 -5.05 0.48 25.91
CA GLY A 160 -4.91 -0.91 26.40
C GLY A 160 -5.19 -1.99 25.35
N ARG A 161 -5.67 -1.62 24.16
CA ARG A 161 -5.99 -2.57 23.09
C ARG A 161 -4.89 -2.64 22.06
N ARG A 162 -4.62 -3.86 21.58
CA ARG A 162 -3.65 -4.13 20.51
C ARG A 162 -4.30 -4.96 19.41
N PRO A 163 -3.86 -4.82 18.15
CA PRO A 163 -4.34 -5.65 17.06
C PRO A 163 -3.87 -7.10 17.24
N THR A 164 -4.65 -8.03 16.75
CA THR A 164 -4.24 -9.42 16.55
C THR A 164 -3.41 -9.54 15.27
N LEU A 165 -2.55 -10.57 15.18
CA LEU A 165 -1.78 -10.82 13.95
C LEU A 165 -2.70 -11.05 12.75
N ARG A 166 -3.87 -11.68 12.94
CA ARG A 166 -4.87 -11.85 11.87
C ARG A 166 -5.42 -10.51 11.34
N GLN A 167 -5.56 -9.51 12.21
CA GLN A 167 -5.97 -8.16 11.78
C GLN A 167 -4.85 -7.46 11.01
N ILE A 168 -3.61 -7.64 11.43
CA ILE A 168 -2.42 -7.14 10.72
C ILE A 168 -2.29 -7.83 9.37
N GLU A 169 -2.43 -9.15 9.32
CA GLU A 169 -2.42 -9.95 8.09
C GLU A 169 -3.46 -9.43 7.07
N LYS A 170 -4.71 -9.28 7.51
CA LYS A 170 -5.78 -8.74 6.66
C LYS A 170 -5.47 -7.35 6.08
N GLU A 171 -4.88 -6.48 6.89
CA GLU A 171 -4.45 -5.15 6.42
C GLU A 171 -3.25 -5.26 5.47
N GLY A 172 -2.32 -6.19 5.70
CA GLY A 172 -1.20 -6.48 4.82
C GLY A 172 -1.65 -6.91 3.42
N TYR A 173 -2.63 -7.80 3.31
CA TYR A 173 -3.26 -8.14 2.04
C TYR A 173 -3.90 -6.92 1.36
N ALA A 174 -4.56 -6.05 2.14
CA ALA A 174 -5.13 -4.83 1.60
C ALA A 174 -4.06 -3.86 1.09
N TRP A 175 -2.91 -3.77 1.76
CA TRP A 175 -1.77 -2.97 1.32
C TRP A 175 -1.16 -3.54 0.03
N ALA A 176 -0.91 -4.84 -0.03
CA ALA A 176 -0.39 -5.52 -1.21
C ALA A 176 -1.30 -5.30 -2.43
N ARG A 177 -2.62 -5.47 -2.29
CA ARG A 177 -3.58 -5.19 -3.37
C ARG A 177 -3.60 -3.75 -3.84
N ARG A 178 -3.21 -2.80 -2.98
CA ARG A 178 -3.10 -1.36 -3.31
C ARG A 178 -1.73 -0.96 -3.86
N GLY A 179 -0.79 -1.91 -3.96
CA GLY A 179 0.59 -1.63 -4.36
C GLY A 179 1.39 -0.85 -3.31
N ILE A 180 1.04 -1.00 -2.02
CA ILE A 180 1.78 -0.41 -0.90
C ILE A 180 2.80 -1.45 -0.43
N ASP A 181 3.83 -1.65 -1.23
CA ASP A 181 4.86 -2.68 -1.08
C ASP A 181 6.27 -2.11 -0.94
N THR A 182 6.41 -0.78 -0.97
CA THR A 182 7.66 -0.07 -0.73
C THR A 182 7.53 0.89 0.44
N GLN A 183 8.64 1.17 1.11
CA GLN A 183 8.68 2.14 2.21
C GLN A 183 8.11 3.50 1.79
N ARG A 184 8.46 3.98 0.60
CA ARG A 184 7.95 5.25 0.06
C ARG A 184 6.44 5.24 -0.09
N ALA A 185 5.88 4.20 -0.70
CA ALA A 185 4.43 4.06 -0.88
C ALA A 185 3.70 3.97 0.49
N ALA A 186 4.28 3.23 1.45
CA ALA A 186 3.74 3.11 2.80
C ALA A 186 3.74 4.45 3.53
N VAL A 187 4.84 5.21 3.50
CA VAL A 187 4.93 6.53 4.12
C VAL A 187 3.94 7.51 3.49
N GLU A 188 3.82 7.53 2.17
CA GLU A 188 2.85 8.38 1.46
C GLU A 188 1.39 8.02 1.83
N TYR A 189 1.08 6.73 1.88
CA TYR A 189 -0.23 6.25 2.31
C TYR A 189 -0.54 6.68 3.76
N LEU A 190 0.41 6.49 4.68
CA LEU A 190 0.25 6.86 6.09
C LEU A 190 0.10 8.36 6.28
N LYS A 191 0.82 9.18 5.52
CA LYS A 191 0.66 10.64 5.52
C LYS A 191 -0.76 11.03 5.12
N LYS A 192 -1.25 10.56 3.98
CA LYS A 192 -2.62 10.80 3.52
C LYS A 192 -3.66 10.30 4.52
N TYR A 193 -3.42 9.13 5.12
CA TYR A 193 -4.30 8.58 6.16
C TYR A 193 -4.37 9.49 7.39
N THR A 194 -3.23 10.01 7.87
CA THR A 194 -3.17 10.91 9.02
C THR A 194 -3.85 12.25 8.72
N GLU A 195 -3.63 12.82 7.55
CA GLU A 195 -4.28 14.05 7.09
C GLU A 195 -5.81 13.88 7.06
N ARG A 196 -6.31 12.77 6.50
CA ARG A 196 -7.74 12.44 6.49
C ARG A 196 -8.29 12.33 7.90
N GLN A 197 -7.60 11.62 8.79
CA GLN A 197 -8.04 11.47 10.18
C GLN A 197 -8.06 12.80 10.94
N GLY A 198 -7.13 13.70 10.66
CA GLY A 198 -7.08 15.03 11.24
C GLY A 198 -8.24 15.95 10.81
N ALA A 199 -8.77 15.74 9.60
CA ALA A 199 -9.88 16.52 9.08
C ALA A 199 -11.28 16.02 9.57
N ILE A 200 -11.41 14.74 9.93
CA ILE A 200 -12.69 14.15 10.36
C ILE A 200 -13.44 14.98 11.42
N PRO A 201 -12.82 15.48 12.50
CA PRO A 201 -13.54 16.29 13.50
C PRO A 201 -14.15 17.58 12.90
N GLN A 202 -13.51 18.18 11.91
CA GLN A 202 -14.03 19.39 11.25
C GLN A 202 -15.30 19.06 10.45
N TYR A 203 -15.30 17.94 9.71
CA TYR A 203 -16.50 17.48 9.00
C TYR A 203 -17.63 17.13 9.96
N MET A 204 -17.34 16.43 11.07
CA MET A 204 -18.35 16.06 12.06
C MET A 204 -19.02 17.28 12.68
N ARG A 205 -18.24 18.33 13.01
CA ARG A 205 -18.78 19.60 13.49
C ARG A 205 -19.60 20.31 12.42
N ALA A 206 -19.12 20.37 11.17
CA ALA A 206 -19.81 20.99 10.06
C ALA A 206 -21.16 20.31 9.75
N LEU A 207 -21.25 18.99 9.97
CA LEU A 207 -22.50 18.22 9.88
C LEU A 207 -23.41 18.34 11.12
N GLY A 208 -23.03 19.12 12.13
CA GLY A 208 -23.81 19.24 13.36
C GLY A 208 -23.77 18.01 14.26
N LEU A 209 -22.82 17.07 14.04
CA LEU A 209 -22.72 15.81 14.78
C LEU A 209 -21.78 15.89 16.00
N GLY A 210 -21.21 17.07 16.25
CA GLY A 210 -20.33 17.34 17.39
C GLY A 210 -18.96 16.65 17.29
N ASP A 211 -18.37 16.37 18.45
CA ASP A 211 -17.03 15.78 18.55
C ASP A 211 -17.03 14.25 18.68
N ARG A 212 -18.15 13.59 18.44
CA ARG A 212 -18.21 12.13 18.46
C ARG A 212 -17.41 11.53 17.31
N MET A 213 -16.88 10.33 17.51
CA MET A 213 -16.25 9.58 16.42
C MET A 213 -17.32 9.10 15.42
N PRO A 214 -17.04 9.18 14.12
CA PRO A 214 -17.94 8.63 13.11
C PRO A 214 -17.98 7.10 13.20
N VAL A 215 -19.10 6.52 12.82
CA VAL A 215 -19.20 5.07 12.62
C VAL A 215 -18.61 4.68 11.24
N ALA A 216 -18.30 3.40 11.05
CA ALA A 216 -17.60 2.92 9.85
C ALA A 216 -18.31 3.27 8.51
N SER A 217 -19.65 3.35 8.51
CA SER A 217 -20.41 3.78 7.33
C SER A 217 -20.26 5.28 7.05
N GLU A 218 -20.19 6.10 8.10
CA GLU A 218 -19.97 7.54 7.99
C GLU A 218 -18.55 7.85 7.54
N GLU A 219 -17.53 7.14 8.08
CA GLU A 219 -16.14 7.27 7.66
C GLU A 219 -15.95 7.09 6.14
N LYS A 220 -16.69 6.16 5.54
CA LYS A 220 -16.66 5.94 4.08
C LYS A 220 -17.12 7.16 3.30
N TYR A 221 -18.19 7.81 3.73
CA TYR A 221 -18.68 9.02 3.10
C TYR A 221 -17.72 10.19 3.27
N LEU A 222 -17.22 10.39 4.50
CA LEU A 222 -16.26 11.45 4.80
C LEU A 222 -14.98 11.29 3.98
N ALA A 223 -14.46 10.07 3.87
CA ALA A 223 -13.29 9.78 3.05
C ALA A 223 -13.53 10.10 1.55
N ALA A 224 -14.70 9.69 1.02
CA ALA A 224 -15.05 9.96 -0.38
C ALA A 224 -15.18 11.46 -0.65
N TRP A 225 -15.77 12.24 0.27
CA TRP A 225 -15.93 13.69 0.11
C TRP A 225 -14.60 14.43 0.18
N GLN A 226 -13.67 13.97 1.04
CA GLN A 226 -12.31 14.47 1.07
C GLN A 226 -11.54 14.17 -0.23
N GLU A 227 -11.72 12.95 -0.77
CA GLU A 227 -11.10 12.54 -2.04
C GLU A 227 -11.62 13.37 -3.22
N MET A 228 -12.89 13.76 -3.20
CA MET A 228 -13.48 14.69 -4.15
C MET A 228 -13.04 16.15 -3.96
N GLY A 229 -12.32 16.46 -2.89
CA GLY A 229 -11.78 17.81 -2.61
C GLY A 229 -12.75 18.77 -1.97
N PHE A 230 -13.85 18.30 -1.36
CA PHE A 230 -14.80 19.17 -0.68
C PHE A 230 -14.29 19.63 0.69
N PRO A 231 -14.21 20.91 0.98
CA PRO A 231 -13.98 21.40 2.34
C PRO A 231 -15.22 21.20 3.23
N PRO A 232 -15.04 21.17 4.57
CA PRO A 232 -16.15 20.95 5.51
C PRO A 232 -17.33 21.89 5.33
N GLU A 233 -17.07 23.15 4.95
CA GLU A 233 -18.07 24.19 4.74
C GLU A 233 -19.02 23.86 3.57
N THR A 234 -18.46 23.36 2.47
CA THR A 234 -19.27 22.93 1.31
C THR A 234 -20.09 21.69 1.65
N VAL A 235 -19.51 20.77 2.43
CA VAL A 235 -20.26 19.59 2.91
C VAL A 235 -21.41 19.99 3.82
N ALA A 236 -21.23 21.02 4.67
CA ALA A 236 -22.32 21.57 5.48
C ALA A 236 -23.48 22.09 4.62
N LEU A 237 -23.21 22.79 3.52
CA LEU A 237 -24.25 23.27 2.59
C LEU A 237 -25.03 22.11 1.93
N ALA A 238 -24.35 21.01 1.58
CA ALA A 238 -25.01 19.81 1.07
C ALA A 238 -25.85 19.12 2.14
N CYS A 239 -25.37 19.14 3.40
CA CYS A 239 -26.13 18.66 4.55
C CYS A 239 -27.39 19.48 4.77
N ASP A 240 -27.30 20.81 4.79
CA ASP A 240 -28.46 21.71 4.98
C ASP A 240 -29.50 21.49 3.87
N LYS A 241 -29.08 21.42 2.60
CA LYS A 241 -29.99 21.08 1.48
C LYS A 241 -30.63 19.69 1.68
N THR A 242 -29.90 18.74 2.26
CA THR A 242 -30.42 17.40 2.56
C THR A 242 -31.47 17.45 3.67
N VAL A 243 -31.19 18.14 4.77
CA VAL A 243 -32.10 18.26 5.92
C VAL A 243 -33.37 19.03 5.54
N LEU A 244 -33.25 20.10 4.77
CA LEU A 244 -34.41 20.84 4.23
C LEU A 244 -35.33 19.95 3.38
N LYS A 245 -34.76 19.04 2.60
CA LYS A 245 -35.53 18.14 1.72
C LYS A 245 -36.07 16.91 2.42
N CYS A 246 -35.25 16.30 3.30
CA CYS A 246 -35.53 15.00 3.90
C CYS A 246 -35.98 15.09 5.36
N HIS A 247 -35.93 16.28 5.99
CA HIS A 247 -36.16 16.56 7.42
C HIS A 247 -35.22 15.84 8.38
N GLU A 248 -34.15 15.21 7.85
CA GLU A 248 -33.08 14.51 8.56
C GLU A 248 -31.84 14.42 7.71
N LEU A 249 -30.65 14.18 8.33
CA LEU A 249 -29.41 13.92 7.60
C LEU A 249 -29.43 12.50 6.99
N LYS A 250 -29.67 12.42 5.70
CA LYS A 250 -29.53 11.18 4.90
C LYS A 250 -28.21 11.18 4.15
N TRP A 251 -27.22 10.41 4.64
CA TRP A 251 -25.88 10.33 4.09
C TRP A 251 -25.84 10.02 2.59
N ALA A 252 -26.67 9.07 2.14
CA ALA A 252 -26.73 8.71 0.73
C ALA A 252 -27.27 9.86 -0.15
N TYR A 253 -28.24 10.64 0.35
CA TYR A 253 -28.79 11.79 -0.36
C TYR A 253 -27.78 12.95 -0.41
N CYS A 254 -27.15 13.25 0.72
CA CYS A 254 -26.06 14.24 0.79
C CYS A 254 -24.92 13.88 -0.17
N ASN A 255 -24.50 12.61 -0.17
CA ASN A 255 -23.51 12.11 -1.11
C ASN A 255 -23.92 12.27 -2.59
N GLY A 256 -25.21 12.11 -2.91
CA GLY A 256 -25.75 12.35 -4.24
C GLY A 256 -25.68 13.82 -4.67
N ILE A 257 -25.84 14.77 -3.73
CA ILE A 257 -25.64 16.19 -3.99
C ILE A 257 -24.16 16.46 -4.29
N LEU A 258 -23.26 16.02 -3.42
CA LEU A 258 -21.82 16.25 -3.56
C LEU A 258 -21.25 15.62 -4.83
N LYS A 259 -21.69 14.43 -5.22
CA LYS A 259 -21.28 13.82 -6.50
C LYS A 259 -21.66 14.69 -7.69
N ARG A 260 -22.88 15.21 -7.73
CA ARG A 260 -23.31 16.11 -8.82
C ARG A 260 -22.51 17.40 -8.84
N TRP A 261 -22.18 17.97 -7.68
CA TRP A 261 -21.33 19.13 -7.60
C TRP A 261 -19.92 18.85 -8.09
N HIS A 262 -19.35 17.70 -7.71
CA HIS A 262 -18.04 17.27 -8.18
C HIS A 262 -18.01 17.09 -9.72
N GLU A 263 -19.02 16.46 -10.31
CA GLU A 263 -19.18 16.29 -11.75
C GLU A 263 -19.33 17.64 -12.48
N ALA A 264 -19.92 18.64 -11.81
CA ALA A 264 -20.04 20.00 -12.32
C ALA A 264 -18.81 20.89 -12.03
N GLY A 265 -17.78 20.37 -11.34
CA GLY A 265 -16.58 21.12 -10.98
C GLY A 265 -16.77 22.12 -9.82
N LEU A 266 -17.88 22.02 -9.08
CA LEU A 266 -18.24 22.93 -7.99
C LEU A 266 -17.73 22.34 -6.66
N HIS A 267 -16.73 22.98 -6.04
CA HIS A 267 -16.10 22.44 -4.82
C HIS A 267 -16.11 23.41 -3.65
N THR A 268 -16.19 24.72 -3.90
CA THR A 268 -16.17 25.74 -2.84
C THR A 268 -17.59 26.17 -2.47
N PRO A 269 -17.78 26.78 -1.28
CA PRO A 269 -19.07 27.35 -0.89
C PRO A 269 -19.60 28.40 -1.85
N GLU A 270 -18.70 29.12 -2.52
CA GLU A 270 -19.03 30.18 -3.49
C GLU A 270 -19.52 29.61 -4.83
N ASP A 271 -19.19 28.36 -5.15
CA ASP A 271 -19.58 27.68 -6.39
C ASP A 271 -21.01 27.12 -6.32
N VAL A 272 -21.58 26.87 -5.12
CA VAL A 272 -22.82 26.13 -4.86
C VAL A 272 -23.86 26.97 -4.16
#